data_e3d9471ab3a7ceef4ad3eec4a8c6c7e5
#
_entry.id   e3d9471ab3a7ceef4ad3eec4a8c6c7e5
#
_cell.length_a   1.000
_cell.length_b   1.000
_cell.length_c   1.000
_cell.angle_alpha   90.00
_cell.angle_beta   90.00
_cell.angle_gamma   90.00
#
_symmetry.space_group_name_H-M   'P 1'
#
loop_
_entity.id
_entity.type
_entity.pdbx_description
1 polymer ?
#
loop_
_entity_poly.entity_id
_entity_poly.type
_entity_poly.pdbx_seq_one_letter_code
_entity_poly.pdbx_strand_id
1 'polypeptide(L)'
;MAKSSSSSAANRVRKKVRKQVSDGIAHVHASFNNTIITITDRQGNALSWGTSGGQGFKGSRKSTPFAAQVAAEAAGRLALEYGLKAVEVRIKGPGPGRESSARALNALGIRVTSIQDITPVPHNGCRPPKRRRI
;
A
#
# COMPACT_ATOMS: atom_id res chain seq x y z
N MET A 1 -23.40 30.56 -1.25
CA MET A 1 -23.95 29.35 -1.86
C MET A 1 -23.37 29.07 -3.23
N ALA A 2 -23.34 30.05 -4.12
CA ALA A 2 -22.82 29.85 -5.48
C ALA A 2 -21.37 29.44 -5.51
N LYS A 3 -20.52 30.01 -4.66
CA LYS A 3 -19.10 29.64 -4.58
C LYS A 3 -18.89 28.20 -4.09
N SER A 4 -19.60 27.80 -3.05
CA SER A 4 -19.48 26.44 -2.54
C SER A 4 -20.04 25.43 -3.54
N SER A 5 -21.10 25.75 -4.26
CA SER A 5 -21.63 24.87 -5.31
C SER A 5 -20.65 24.73 -6.47
N SER A 6 -20.00 25.80 -6.90
CA SER A 6 -19.02 25.69 -8.00
C SER A 6 -17.77 24.95 -7.59
N SER A 7 -17.27 25.17 -6.37
CA SER A 7 -16.12 24.40 -5.86
C SER A 7 -16.47 22.93 -5.68
N SER A 8 -17.66 22.63 -5.18
CA SER A 8 -18.13 21.26 -5.04
C SER A 8 -18.31 20.60 -6.41
N ALA A 9 -18.79 21.33 -7.39
CA ALA A 9 -18.95 20.83 -8.75
C ALA A 9 -17.58 20.53 -9.38
N ALA A 10 -16.60 21.39 -9.19
CA ALA A 10 -15.23 21.17 -9.68
C ALA A 10 -14.63 19.93 -9.04
N ASN A 11 -14.81 19.73 -7.76
CA ASN A 11 -14.33 18.55 -7.06
C ASN A 11 -15.03 17.27 -7.55
N ARG A 12 -16.31 17.33 -7.79
CA ARG A 12 -17.08 16.22 -8.36
C ARG A 12 -16.62 15.88 -9.77
N VAL A 13 -16.32 16.86 -10.58
CA VAL A 13 -15.78 16.63 -11.94
C VAL A 13 -14.41 15.94 -11.85
N ARG A 14 -13.54 16.35 -10.96
CA ARG A 14 -12.26 15.69 -10.74
C ARG A 14 -12.44 14.23 -10.32
N LYS A 15 -13.37 13.94 -9.43
CA LYS A 15 -13.68 12.57 -9.02
C LYS A 15 -14.22 11.73 -10.16
N LYS A 16 -15.05 12.33 -11.03
CA LYS A 16 -15.61 11.64 -12.20
C LYS A 16 -14.52 11.27 -13.22
N VAL A 17 -13.48 12.07 -13.30
CA VAL A 17 -12.35 11.81 -14.19
C VAL A 17 -11.41 10.76 -13.60
N ARG A 18 -11.59 10.42 -12.33
CA ARG A 18 -10.78 9.41 -11.67
C ARG A 18 -10.88 8.07 -12.41
N LYS A 19 -9.72 7.49 -12.69
CA LYS A 19 -9.63 6.25 -13.46
C LYS A 19 -10.33 5.10 -12.73
N GLN A 20 -11.08 4.29 -13.46
CA GLN A 20 -11.67 3.07 -12.95
C GLN A 20 -10.68 1.93 -13.14
N VAL A 21 -10.31 1.25 -12.07
CA VAL A 21 -9.38 0.13 -12.10
C VAL A 21 -9.99 -1.02 -11.33
N SER A 22 -10.27 -2.12 -12.01
CA SER A 22 -10.83 -3.32 -11.38
C SER A 22 -9.75 -4.28 -10.90
N ASP A 23 -8.65 -4.38 -11.63
CA ASP A 23 -7.49 -5.20 -11.28
C ASP A 23 -6.29 -4.33 -10.99
N GLY A 24 -5.59 -4.64 -9.92
CA GLY A 24 -4.41 -3.90 -9.54
C GLY A 24 -3.34 -4.78 -8.92
N ILE A 25 -2.28 -4.15 -8.48
CA ILE A 25 -1.16 -4.79 -7.81
C ILE A 25 -0.97 -4.08 -6.47
N ALA A 26 -0.94 -4.84 -5.40
CA ALA A 26 -0.61 -4.32 -4.08
C ALA A 26 0.87 -4.60 -3.80
N HIS A 27 1.67 -3.56 -3.77
CA HIS A 27 3.10 -3.67 -3.48
C HIS A 27 3.30 -3.48 -1.99
N VAL A 28 3.75 -4.53 -1.32
CA VAL A 28 4.02 -4.51 0.13
C VAL A 28 5.52 -4.50 0.35
N HIS A 29 6.05 -3.42 0.87
CA HIS A 29 7.45 -3.34 1.28
C HIS A 29 7.50 -3.44 2.81
N ALA A 30 7.86 -4.60 3.31
CA ALA A 30 7.91 -4.89 4.74
C ALA A 30 9.35 -4.95 5.22
N SER A 31 9.82 -3.86 5.80
CA SER A 31 11.15 -3.81 6.42
C SER A 31 11.03 -4.13 7.91
N PHE A 32 12.15 -4.28 8.59
CA PHE A 32 12.15 -4.52 10.03
C PHE A 32 11.58 -3.34 10.83
N ASN A 33 11.59 -2.15 10.26
CA ASN A 33 11.17 -0.94 10.96
C ASN A 33 9.85 -0.37 10.50
N ASN A 34 9.36 -0.77 9.33
CA ASN A 34 8.16 -0.14 8.77
C ASN A 34 7.55 -1.05 7.71
N THR A 35 6.29 -0.77 7.37
CA THR A 35 5.61 -1.44 6.27
C THR A 35 4.99 -0.36 5.39
N ILE A 36 5.26 -0.44 4.10
CA ILE A 36 4.71 0.48 3.11
C ILE A 36 3.88 -0.33 2.12
N ILE A 37 2.64 0.08 1.91
CA ILE A 37 1.75 -0.57 0.96
C ILE A 37 1.38 0.44 -0.10
N THR A 38 1.62 0.10 -1.35
CA THR A 38 1.24 0.93 -2.49
C THR A 38 0.37 0.09 -3.41
N ILE A 39 -0.81 0.58 -3.74
CA ILE A 39 -1.71 -0.10 -4.64
C ILE A 39 -1.64 0.61 -5.98
N THR A 40 -1.33 -0.14 -7.01
CA THR A 40 -1.17 0.38 -8.37
C THR A 40 -2.10 -0.35 -9.32
N ASP A 41 -2.25 0.18 -10.53
CA ASP A 41 -2.87 -0.55 -11.62
C ASP A 41 -1.86 -1.54 -12.23
N ARG A 42 -2.27 -2.27 -13.27
CA ARG A 42 -1.40 -3.25 -13.93
C ARG A 42 -0.21 -2.60 -14.65
N GLN A 43 -0.32 -1.32 -14.95
CA GLN A 43 0.74 -0.57 -15.63
C GLN A 43 1.74 0.05 -14.65
N GLY A 44 1.46 0.01 -13.35
CA GLY A 44 2.34 0.54 -12.33
C GLY A 44 2.01 1.94 -11.85
N ASN A 45 0.89 2.52 -12.30
CA ASN A 45 0.46 3.85 -11.85
C ASN A 45 -0.15 3.75 -10.46
N ALA A 46 0.37 4.50 -9.50
CA ALA A 46 -0.10 4.45 -8.12
C ALA A 46 -1.53 4.99 -7.99
N LEU A 47 -2.38 4.23 -7.32
CA LEU A 47 -3.76 4.62 -7.01
C LEU A 47 -3.87 5.13 -5.58
N SER A 48 -3.25 4.41 -4.66
CA SER A 48 -3.27 4.76 -3.24
C SER A 48 -2.06 4.15 -2.54
N TRP A 49 -1.77 4.64 -1.36
CA TRP A 49 -0.68 4.12 -0.55
C TRP A 49 -0.98 4.33 0.93
N GLY A 50 -0.29 3.57 1.75
CA GLY A 50 -0.36 3.70 3.20
C GLY A 50 0.90 3.17 3.84
N THR A 51 1.29 3.74 4.95
CA THR A 51 2.47 3.30 5.70
C THR A 51 2.12 3.13 7.17
N SER A 52 2.83 2.27 7.87
CA SER A 52 2.66 2.13 9.32
C SER A 52 2.95 3.45 10.04
N GLY A 53 4.00 4.13 9.63
CA GLY A 53 4.35 5.44 10.21
C GLY A 53 3.28 6.49 9.96
N GLY A 54 2.65 6.46 8.81
CA GLY A 54 1.59 7.39 8.44
C GLY A 54 0.29 7.18 9.21
N GLN A 55 0.12 6.03 9.88
CA GLN A 55 -1.05 5.73 10.68
C GLN A 55 -0.86 6.06 12.18
N GLY A 56 0.17 6.80 12.50
CA GLY A 56 0.42 7.24 13.88
C GLY A 56 1.30 6.30 14.70
N PHE A 57 1.75 5.20 14.14
CA PHE A 57 2.69 4.30 14.83
C PHE A 57 4.10 4.87 14.75
N LYS A 58 4.82 4.84 15.85
CA LYS A 58 6.18 5.39 15.94
C LYS A 58 7.14 4.38 16.56
N GLY A 59 8.42 4.50 16.22
CA GLY A 59 9.47 3.66 16.76
C GLY A 59 9.23 2.19 16.44
N SER A 60 9.36 1.31 17.41
CA SER A 60 9.19 -0.13 17.22
C SER A 60 7.77 -0.54 16.86
N ARG A 61 6.79 0.30 17.13
CA ARG A 61 5.37 0.01 16.81
C ARG A 61 5.11 -0.04 15.30
N LYS A 62 5.91 0.67 14.51
CA LYS A 62 5.77 0.68 13.05
C LYS A 62 6.01 -0.68 12.41
N SER A 63 6.80 -1.54 13.05
CA SER A 63 7.14 -2.84 12.49
C SER A 63 6.17 -3.95 12.89
N THR A 64 5.16 -3.67 13.71
CA THR A 64 4.24 -4.70 14.19
C THR A 64 3.28 -5.15 13.08
N PRO A 65 2.82 -6.41 13.11
CA PRO A 65 1.80 -6.86 12.16
C PRO A 65 0.51 -6.05 12.23
N PHE A 66 0.12 -5.60 13.41
CA PHE A 66 -1.07 -4.76 13.58
C PHE A 66 -0.92 -3.43 12.84
N ALA A 67 0.23 -2.79 12.95
CA ALA A 67 0.50 -1.53 12.25
C ALA A 67 0.42 -1.73 10.73
N ALA A 68 0.95 -2.83 10.22
CA ALA A 68 0.87 -3.18 8.81
C ALA A 68 -0.58 -3.40 8.38
N GLN A 69 -1.36 -4.04 9.21
CA GLN A 69 -2.80 -4.26 8.95
C GLN A 69 -3.52 -2.92 8.81
N VAL A 70 -3.29 -1.97 9.72
CA VAL A 70 -3.92 -0.65 9.68
C VAL A 70 -3.48 0.11 8.42
N ALA A 71 -2.22 0.04 8.06
CA ALA A 71 -1.70 0.67 6.85
C ALA A 71 -2.35 0.09 5.60
N ALA A 72 -2.49 -1.23 5.53
CA ALA A 72 -3.12 -1.90 4.40
C ALA A 72 -4.60 -1.54 4.30
N GLU A 73 -5.30 -1.45 5.42
CA GLU A 73 -6.70 -1.03 5.43
C GLU A 73 -6.85 0.40 4.91
N ALA A 74 -5.99 1.31 5.33
CA ALA A 74 -6.02 2.69 4.86
C ALA A 74 -5.80 2.77 3.35
N ALA A 75 -4.79 2.08 2.83
CA ALA A 75 -4.51 2.05 1.40
C ALA A 75 -5.65 1.40 0.62
N GLY A 76 -6.20 0.31 1.14
CA GLY A 76 -7.28 -0.43 0.50
C GLY A 76 -8.57 0.38 0.41
N ARG A 77 -8.92 1.11 1.44
CA ARG A 77 -10.12 1.97 1.43
C ARG A 77 -10.02 3.04 0.35
N LEU A 78 -8.86 3.66 0.21
CA LEU A 78 -8.62 4.63 -0.84
C LEU A 78 -8.68 3.98 -2.22
N ALA A 79 -8.16 2.77 -2.35
CA ALA A 79 -8.19 2.04 -3.62
C ALA A 79 -9.60 1.62 -4.02
N LEU A 80 -10.46 1.34 -3.07
CA LEU A 80 -11.86 0.99 -3.35
C LEU A 80 -12.61 2.11 -4.05
N GLU A 81 -12.20 3.36 -3.85
CA GLU A 81 -12.79 4.51 -4.55
C GLU A 81 -12.53 4.46 -6.05
N TYR A 82 -11.51 3.74 -6.49
CA TYR A 82 -11.19 3.53 -7.91
C TYR A 82 -11.93 2.32 -8.50
N GLY A 83 -12.79 1.69 -7.72
CA GLY A 83 -13.51 0.50 -8.16
C GLY A 83 -12.69 -0.78 -8.15
N LEU A 84 -11.61 -0.81 -7.40
CA LEU A 84 -10.73 -1.97 -7.32
C LEU A 84 -11.46 -3.18 -6.75
N LYS A 85 -11.40 -4.31 -7.45
CA LYS A 85 -12.07 -5.55 -7.04
C LYS A 85 -11.10 -6.67 -6.72
N ALA A 86 -9.99 -6.73 -7.42
CA ALA A 86 -8.99 -7.78 -7.26
C ALA A 86 -7.59 -7.21 -7.32
N VAL A 87 -6.68 -7.79 -6.57
CA VAL A 87 -5.27 -7.41 -6.56
C VAL A 87 -4.38 -8.63 -6.54
N GLU A 88 -3.21 -8.48 -7.16
CA GLU A 88 -2.10 -9.38 -6.98
C GLU A 88 -1.20 -8.76 -5.92
N VAL A 89 -0.88 -9.50 -4.86
CA VAL A 89 -0.02 -8.99 -3.79
C VAL A 89 1.42 -9.36 -4.09
N ARG A 90 2.29 -8.39 -4.14
CA ARG A 90 3.73 -8.58 -4.30
C ARG A 90 4.43 -8.11 -3.04
N ILE A 91 5.03 -9.04 -2.34
CA ILE A 91 5.66 -8.81 -1.04
C ILE A 91 7.16 -8.72 -1.20
N LYS A 92 7.75 -7.70 -0.62
CA LYS A 92 9.18 -7.47 -0.66
C LYS A 92 9.68 -7.18 0.76
N GLY A 93 10.71 -7.90 1.18
CA GLY A 93 11.37 -7.66 2.46
C GLY A 93 11.01 -8.67 3.55
N PRO A 94 11.80 -8.71 4.61
CA PRO A 94 11.67 -9.71 5.67
C PRO A 94 10.81 -9.27 6.86
N GLY A 95 10.20 -8.10 6.82
CA GLY A 95 9.49 -7.54 7.98
C GLY A 95 8.25 -8.32 8.39
N PRO A 96 7.78 -8.12 9.60
CA PRO A 96 6.63 -8.87 10.14
C PRO A 96 5.28 -8.50 9.53
N GLY A 97 5.22 -7.42 8.74
CA GLY A 97 3.98 -6.98 8.10
C GLY A 97 3.61 -7.70 6.81
N ARG A 98 4.35 -8.72 6.43
CA ARG A 98 4.17 -9.42 5.15
C ARG A 98 2.76 -9.99 4.97
N GLU A 99 2.37 -10.89 5.86
CA GLU A 99 1.10 -11.61 5.75
C GLU A 99 -0.10 -10.78 6.21
N SER A 100 0.08 -9.98 7.25
CA SER A 100 -1.01 -9.19 7.81
C SER A 100 -1.55 -8.16 6.81
N SER A 101 -0.68 -7.62 5.95
CA SER A 101 -1.09 -6.71 4.88
C SER A 101 -2.03 -7.38 3.88
N ALA A 102 -1.69 -8.57 3.44
CA ALA A 102 -2.52 -9.33 2.49
C ALA A 102 -3.86 -9.70 3.12
N ARG A 103 -3.85 -10.13 4.37
CA ARG A 103 -5.08 -10.47 5.10
C ARG A 103 -6.00 -9.26 5.26
N ALA A 104 -5.43 -8.10 5.54
CA ALA A 104 -6.19 -6.87 5.70
C ALA A 104 -6.89 -6.47 4.39
N LEU A 105 -6.20 -6.60 3.26
CA LEU A 105 -6.78 -6.32 1.96
C LEU A 105 -7.93 -7.28 1.66
N ASN A 106 -7.76 -8.55 1.97
CA ASN A 106 -8.82 -9.54 1.78
C ASN A 106 -10.04 -9.24 2.68
N ALA A 107 -9.81 -8.80 3.91
CA ALA A 107 -10.87 -8.46 4.85
C ALA A 107 -11.71 -7.26 4.40
N LEU A 108 -11.14 -6.36 3.62
CA LEU A 108 -11.86 -5.21 3.06
C LEU A 108 -12.77 -5.59 1.88
N GLY A 109 -12.73 -6.83 1.43
CA GLY A 109 -13.50 -7.27 0.28
C GLY A 109 -12.74 -7.20 -1.03
N ILE A 110 -11.49 -6.82 -1.02
CA ILE A 110 -10.64 -6.85 -2.21
C ILE A 110 -10.14 -8.29 -2.39
N ARG A 111 -10.45 -8.88 -3.52
CA ARG A 111 -10.04 -10.25 -3.81
C ARG A 111 -8.55 -10.33 -4.06
N VAL A 112 -7.85 -11.14 -3.30
CA VAL A 112 -6.41 -11.39 -3.52
C VAL A 112 -6.30 -12.56 -4.48
N THR A 113 -5.84 -12.29 -5.70
CA THR A 113 -5.75 -13.31 -6.76
C THR A 113 -4.50 -14.15 -6.64
N SER A 114 -3.39 -13.56 -6.22
CA SER A 114 -2.15 -14.28 -6.01
C SER A 114 -1.26 -13.51 -5.05
N ILE A 115 -0.35 -14.22 -4.42
CA ILE A 115 0.66 -13.62 -3.54
C ILE A 115 2.02 -14.08 -4.04
N GLN A 116 2.90 -13.12 -4.34
CA GLN A 116 4.25 -13.39 -4.80
C GLN A 116 5.25 -12.75 -3.86
N ASP A 117 6.33 -13.44 -3.58
CA ASP A 117 7.45 -12.88 -2.85
C ASP A 117 8.50 -12.44 -3.87
N ILE A 118 8.74 -11.15 -3.95
CA ILE A 118 9.70 -10.55 -4.87
C ILE A 118 10.92 -9.98 -4.16
N THR A 119 11.19 -10.44 -2.95
CA THR A 119 12.35 -9.98 -2.17
C THR A 119 13.63 -10.17 -3.00
N PRO A 120 14.39 -9.10 -3.25
CA PRO A 120 15.60 -9.23 -4.06
C PRO A 120 16.69 -9.98 -3.31
N VAL A 121 17.35 -10.89 -4.02
CA VAL A 121 18.50 -11.65 -3.47
C VAL A 121 19.67 -11.41 -4.41
N PRO A 122 20.64 -10.57 -4.04
CA PRO A 122 21.79 -10.30 -4.91
C PRO A 122 22.71 -11.51 -4.98
N HIS A 123 23.32 -11.70 -6.14
CA HIS A 123 24.37 -12.72 -6.33
C HIS A 123 25.72 -12.09 -5.97
N ASN A 124 25.94 -11.84 -4.69
CA ASN A 124 27.04 -11.09 -4.10
C ASN A 124 26.94 -9.56 -4.28
N GLY A 125 26.33 -9.07 -5.29
CA GLY A 125 25.95 -7.65 -5.48
C GLY A 125 26.98 -6.61 -5.06
N CYS A 126 26.48 -5.46 -4.67
CA CYS A 126 27.30 -4.34 -4.24
C CYS A 126 27.75 -4.50 -2.80
N ARG A 127 28.88 -3.88 -2.48
CA ARG A 127 29.37 -3.85 -1.10
C ARG A 127 28.37 -3.11 -0.22
N PRO A 128 27.97 -3.68 0.94
CA PRO A 128 27.07 -2.99 1.86
C PRO A 128 27.75 -1.77 2.50
N PRO A 129 26.96 -0.81 3.04
CA PRO A 129 27.54 0.34 3.72
C PRO A 129 28.31 -0.08 4.97
N LYS A 130 29.16 0.80 5.42
CA LYS A 130 29.93 0.54 6.63
C LYS A 130 29.01 0.46 7.85
N ARG A 131 29.51 -0.18 8.90
CA ARG A 131 28.81 -0.31 10.16
C ARG A 131 28.46 1.07 10.75
N ARG A 132 27.26 1.20 11.29
CA ARG A 132 26.82 2.43 11.93
C ARG A 132 27.63 2.71 13.19
N ARG A 133 27.92 3.97 13.43
CA ARG A 133 28.46 4.41 14.71
C ARG A 133 27.31 4.49 15.72
N ILE A 134 27.52 3.97 16.89
CA ILE A 134 26.53 3.98 17.94
C ILE A 134 26.90 4.99 19.00
#